data_4bc49ddf64e85f4ca2f500a92783ca83
#
_entry.id   4bc49ddf64e85f4ca2f500a92783ca83
#
_cell.length_a   1.000
_cell.length_b   1.000
_cell.length_c   1.000
_cell.angle_alpha   90.00
_cell.angle_beta   90.00
_cell.angle_gamma   90.00
#
_symmetry.space_group_name_H-M   'P 1'
#
loop_
_entity.id
_entity.type
_entity.pdbx_description
1 polymer ?
#
loop_
_entity_poly.entity_id
_entity_poly.type
_entity_poly.pdbx_seq_one_letter_code
_entity_poly.pdbx_strand_id
1 'polypeptide(L)'
;MEKWLKLDTNIPPIYAHSIDEFNSYVDKYKTEEQVILTKSKNISQETLRHMPASLVWQRGNTMEFHYIDSKQHIRVIYGLRYDNTNGEEVNNKLSWQAKNYFKGILDVIPTDDIEEDTELFTCEENPNSAYYNYVNERYTDMVVNTCYSLDRNNSFPASMAEVYPATRPWVEKYYQERQEMKRLNKLGLVTNTRYEEFKKYGSILVGWLNNPKTHRHRAWKKIVSNSNKVVHKLREYIESRGNTVLLVNTDAIKFIGYIPYKGSDKLGEFKYEWEDTKMYVKGVKSYAYLDNGKWKFKQAGKTKLDRLKPREDWTLDDFKNADTFEISHIIIKDGKLVEVFR
;
A
#
# COMPACT_ATOMS: atom_id res chain seq x y z
N MET A 1 -32.52 -16.72 16.28
CA MET A 1 -32.79 -15.27 16.07
C MET A 1 -31.58 -14.53 16.62
N GLU A 2 -30.81 -13.94 15.76
CA GLU A 2 -29.59 -13.22 16.19
C GLU A 2 -30.03 -11.97 16.97
N LYS A 3 -29.55 -11.84 18.21
CA LYS A 3 -29.75 -10.61 18.98
C LYS A 3 -28.69 -9.62 18.55
N TRP A 4 -29.11 -8.64 17.83
CA TRP A 4 -28.30 -7.46 17.55
C TRP A 4 -28.18 -6.61 18.81
N LEU A 5 -27.04 -5.93 19.01
CA LEU A 5 -26.99 -4.82 19.94
C LEU A 5 -28.01 -3.81 19.41
N LYS A 6 -29.23 -3.86 19.91
CA LYS A 6 -30.24 -2.87 19.62
C LYS A 6 -29.82 -1.56 20.29
N LEU A 7 -28.95 -0.85 19.64
CA LEU A 7 -29.08 0.60 19.67
C LEU A 7 -30.47 0.87 19.12
N ASP A 8 -31.25 1.63 19.83
CA ASP A 8 -32.60 2.01 19.44
C ASP A 8 -32.64 2.29 17.93
N THR A 9 -33.53 1.63 17.20
CA THR A 9 -33.57 1.67 15.73
C THR A 9 -33.75 3.06 15.14
N ASN A 10 -33.97 4.07 15.98
CA ASN A 10 -34.11 5.49 15.63
C ASN A 10 -32.81 6.29 15.80
N ILE A 11 -31.73 5.68 16.31
CA ILE A 11 -30.45 6.39 16.44
C ILE A 11 -29.60 6.04 15.21
N PRO A 12 -29.09 7.06 14.49
CA PRO A 12 -28.18 6.82 13.37
C PRO A 12 -26.94 6.06 13.84
N PRO A 13 -26.29 5.25 12.98
CA PRO A 13 -25.11 4.48 13.34
C PRO A 13 -24.06 5.36 13.98
N ILE A 14 -23.54 4.90 15.13
CA ILE A 14 -22.50 5.62 15.85
C ILE A 14 -21.16 5.21 15.24
N TYR A 15 -20.39 6.20 14.80
CA TYR A 15 -19.06 6.00 14.25
C TYR A 15 -18.02 6.20 15.35
N ALA A 16 -17.29 5.15 15.69
CA ALA A 16 -16.14 5.27 16.55
C ALA A 16 -14.89 5.63 15.72
N HIS A 17 -14.26 6.72 16.01
CA HIS A 17 -13.07 7.21 15.29
C HIS A 17 -11.76 6.82 15.98
N SER A 18 -11.83 6.28 17.20
CA SER A 18 -10.71 5.77 17.96
C SER A 18 -11.05 4.46 18.68
N ILE A 19 -10.03 3.72 19.11
CA ILE A 19 -10.19 2.52 19.93
C ILE A 19 -10.83 2.85 21.26
N ASP A 20 -10.45 3.96 21.87
CA ASP A 20 -10.99 4.39 23.16
C ASP A 20 -12.47 4.73 23.03
N GLU A 21 -12.86 5.44 21.98
CA GLU A 21 -14.26 5.72 21.69
C GLU A 21 -15.05 4.43 21.45
N PHE A 22 -14.51 3.48 20.68
CA PHE A 22 -15.12 2.17 20.49
C PHE A 22 -15.32 1.43 21.82
N ASN A 23 -14.28 1.35 22.65
CA ASN A 23 -14.34 0.69 23.94
C ASN A 23 -15.34 1.37 24.89
N SER A 24 -15.44 2.70 24.85
CA SER A 24 -16.46 3.46 25.58
C SER A 24 -17.88 3.06 25.18
N TYR A 25 -18.15 2.88 23.89
CA TYR A 25 -19.45 2.38 23.42
C TYR A 25 -19.69 0.95 23.82
N VAL A 26 -18.68 0.05 23.75
CA VAL A 26 -18.79 -1.31 24.24
C VAL A 26 -19.15 -1.32 25.73
N ASP A 27 -18.46 -0.55 26.55
CA ASP A 27 -18.75 -0.46 27.99
C ASP A 27 -20.15 0.11 28.29
N LYS A 28 -20.60 1.08 27.52
CA LYS A 28 -21.93 1.69 27.67
C LYS A 28 -23.07 0.74 27.32
N TYR A 29 -22.86 -0.14 26.35
CA TYR A 29 -23.91 -1.03 25.82
C TYR A 29 -23.70 -2.51 26.19
N LYS A 30 -22.66 -2.81 26.96
CA LYS A 30 -22.40 -4.15 27.49
C LYS A 30 -23.50 -4.54 28.45
N THR A 31 -24.24 -5.58 28.11
CA THR A 31 -25.10 -6.27 29.05
C THR A 31 -24.25 -7.15 30.00
N GLU A 32 -24.76 -7.54 31.19
CA GLU A 32 -23.99 -8.28 32.20
C GLU A 32 -23.47 -9.66 31.75
N GLU A 33 -23.80 -10.09 30.54
CA GLU A 33 -23.33 -11.34 29.94
C GLU A 33 -22.01 -11.14 29.19
N GLN A 34 -21.11 -12.11 29.29
CA GLN A 34 -19.78 -12.09 28.68
C GLN A 34 -19.87 -11.94 27.18
N VAL A 35 -19.30 -10.84 26.66
CA VAL A 35 -19.25 -10.55 25.23
C VAL A 35 -17.94 -11.07 24.68
N ILE A 36 -17.99 -12.03 23.74
CA ILE A 36 -16.84 -12.57 23.06
C ILE A 36 -16.78 -11.98 21.66
N LEU A 37 -15.66 -11.31 21.34
CA LEU A 37 -15.42 -10.72 20.02
C LEU A 37 -14.83 -11.78 19.07
N THR A 38 -15.48 -12.02 17.96
CA THR A 38 -14.98 -12.95 16.93
C THR A 38 -14.90 -12.28 15.56
N LYS A 39 -13.84 -12.58 14.80
CA LYS A 39 -13.76 -12.20 13.38
C LYS A 39 -14.73 -13.07 12.58
N SER A 40 -15.59 -12.43 11.80
CA SER A 40 -16.46 -13.11 10.84
C SER A 40 -15.87 -13.02 9.42
N LYS A 41 -16.24 -13.97 8.57
CA LYS A 41 -15.90 -13.90 7.13
C LYS A 41 -16.74 -12.82 6.45
N ASN A 42 -16.24 -12.34 5.29
CA ASN A 42 -16.90 -11.32 4.48
C ASN A 42 -18.40 -11.59 4.30
N ILE A 43 -19.21 -10.60 4.60
CA ILE A 43 -20.64 -10.58 4.32
C ILE A 43 -20.89 -9.80 3.03
N SER A 44 -21.89 -10.16 2.26
CA SER A 44 -22.25 -9.44 1.03
C SER A 44 -22.69 -8.01 1.34
N GLN A 45 -22.49 -7.10 0.39
CA GLN A 45 -22.95 -5.71 0.52
C GLN A 45 -24.45 -5.61 0.79
N GLU A 46 -25.23 -6.47 0.15
CA GLU A 46 -26.68 -6.50 0.32
C GLU A 46 -27.06 -6.82 1.75
N THR A 47 -26.37 -7.80 2.36
CA THR A 47 -26.53 -8.13 3.76
C THR A 47 -26.15 -6.95 4.67
N LEU A 48 -25.04 -6.28 4.39
CA LEU A 48 -24.58 -5.11 5.16
C LEU A 48 -25.56 -3.94 5.11
N ARG A 49 -26.23 -3.71 3.98
CA ARG A 49 -27.24 -2.64 3.82
C ARG A 49 -28.49 -2.88 4.66
N HIS A 50 -28.81 -4.13 4.95
CA HIS A 50 -29.99 -4.52 5.72
C HIS A 50 -29.69 -4.82 7.20
N MET A 51 -28.42 -4.76 7.59
CA MET A 51 -28.03 -4.97 8.97
C MET A 51 -28.25 -3.71 9.80
N PRO A 52 -28.94 -3.78 10.93
CA PRO A 52 -28.90 -2.71 11.92
C PRO A 52 -27.46 -2.61 12.44
N ALA A 53 -26.69 -1.66 11.90
CA ALA A 53 -25.34 -1.44 12.37
C ALA A 53 -25.37 -0.92 13.81
N SER A 54 -24.92 -1.72 14.73
CA SER A 54 -24.86 -1.30 16.13
C SER A 54 -23.66 -0.39 16.38
N LEU A 55 -22.54 -0.63 15.71
CA LEU A 55 -21.34 0.17 15.83
C LEU A 55 -20.50 0.03 14.57
N VAL A 56 -20.10 1.15 14.01
CA VAL A 56 -19.24 1.21 12.82
C VAL A 56 -17.94 1.88 13.21
N TRP A 57 -16.84 1.19 13.01
CA TRP A 57 -15.51 1.75 13.19
C TRP A 57 -14.78 1.86 11.87
N GLN A 58 -14.30 3.05 11.55
CA GLN A 58 -13.53 3.28 10.33
C GLN A 58 -12.04 3.15 10.62
N ARG A 59 -11.40 2.17 9.96
CA ARG A 59 -9.96 1.97 9.99
C ARG A 59 -9.35 2.19 8.61
N GLY A 60 -8.75 3.35 8.39
CA GLY A 60 -8.21 3.68 7.07
C GLY A 60 -9.28 3.62 5.99
N ASN A 61 -9.14 2.66 5.06
CA ASN A 61 -10.08 2.44 3.96
C ASN A 61 -11.10 1.33 4.23
N THR A 62 -11.14 0.78 5.42
CA THR A 62 -12.03 -0.31 5.80
C THR A 62 -12.97 0.15 6.89
N MET A 63 -14.24 -0.15 6.74
CA MET A 63 -15.24 0.00 7.79
C MET A 63 -15.44 -1.36 8.46
N GLU A 64 -15.44 -1.36 9.77
CA GLU A 64 -15.74 -2.55 10.58
C GLU A 64 -17.10 -2.38 11.21
N PHE A 65 -17.99 -3.35 10.96
CA PHE A 65 -19.30 -3.39 11.55
C PHE A 65 -19.29 -4.40 12.70
N HIS A 66 -19.78 -4.00 13.84
CA HIS A 66 -19.80 -4.81 15.04
C HIS A 66 -21.24 -5.09 15.45
N TYR A 67 -21.55 -6.33 15.72
CA TYR A 67 -22.87 -6.75 16.19
C TYR A 67 -22.73 -7.91 17.19
N ILE A 68 -23.75 -8.08 18.02
CA ILE A 68 -23.84 -9.21 18.96
C ILE A 68 -24.70 -10.31 18.35
N ASP A 69 -24.12 -11.52 18.22
CA ASP A 69 -24.85 -12.68 17.73
C ASP A 69 -25.72 -13.34 18.85
N SER A 70 -26.48 -14.35 18.46
CA SER A 70 -27.35 -15.08 19.38
C SER A 70 -26.63 -15.81 20.52
N LYS A 71 -25.30 -15.94 20.44
CA LYS A 71 -24.43 -16.54 21.46
C LYS A 71 -23.72 -15.49 22.30
N GLN A 72 -24.17 -14.23 22.23
CA GLN A 72 -23.55 -13.10 22.92
C GLN A 72 -22.11 -12.79 22.43
N HIS A 73 -21.77 -13.24 21.21
CA HIS A 73 -20.48 -12.92 20.62
C HIS A 73 -20.59 -11.62 19.84
N ILE A 74 -19.69 -10.68 20.05
CA ILE A 74 -19.53 -9.54 19.15
C ILE A 74 -18.84 -10.05 17.89
N ARG A 75 -19.55 -9.97 16.78
CA ARG A 75 -19.05 -10.28 15.46
C ARG A 75 -18.51 -9.03 14.83
N VAL A 76 -17.26 -9.10 14.32
CA VAL A 76 -16.65 -8.03 13.55
C VAL A 76 -16.73 -8.40 12.08
N ILE A 77 -17.42 -7.58 11.31
CA ILE A 77 -17.52 -7.73 9.88
C ILE A 77 -16.66 -6.65 9.27
N TYR A 78 -15.66 -7.05 8.50
CA TYR A 78 -14.89 -6.12 7.69
C TYR A 78 -15.77 -5.68 6.52
N GLY A 79 -16.30 -4.47 6.64
CA GLY A 79 -17.01 -3.79 5.58
C GLY A 79 -16.04 -3.07 4.66
N LEU A 80 -16.54 -2.77 3.50
CA LEU A 80 -15.88 -1.93 2.53
C LEU A 80 -16.11 -0.46 2.90
N ARG A 81 -15.15 0.38 2.60
CA ARG A 81 -15.31 1.81 2.82
C ARG A 81 -16.44 2.33 1.93
N TYR A 82 -17.45 2.88 2.56
CA TYR A 82 -18.45 3.68 1.86
C TYR A 82 -17.91 5.09 1.63
N ASP A 83 -18.15 5.63 0.44
CA ASP A 83 -18.03 7.05 0.20
C ASP A 83 -19.04 7.78 1.09
N ASN A 84 -18.55 8.73 1.90
CA ASN A 84 -19.39 9.48 2.83
C ASN A 84 -20.53 10.28 2.15
N THR A 85 -20.44 10.46 0.82
CA THR A 85 -21.45 11.20 0.05
C THR A 85 -22.56 10.32 -0.51
N ASN A 86 -22.28 9.04 -0.83
CA ASN A 86 -23.21 8.19 -1.58
C ASN A 86 -23.40 6.77 -1.03
N GLY A 87 -22.73 6.38 0.06
CA GLY A 87 -22.78 5.01 0.59
C GLY A 87 -22.18 3.96 -0.36
N GLU A 88 -21.38 4.37 -1.34
CA GLU A 88 -20.75 3.48 -2.32
C GLU A 88 -19.47 2.85 -1.78
N GLU A 89 -19.28 1.61 -2.14
CA GLU A 89 -18.15 0.77 -1.74
C GLU A 89 -16.86 1.13 -2.50
N VAL A 90 -15.95 1.86 -1.87
CA VAL A 90 -14.76 2.43 -2.54
C VAL A 90 -13.73 1.36 -2.92
N ASN A 91 -13.47 0.35 -2.08
CA ASN A 91 -12.40 -0.61 -2.33
C ASN A 91 -12.75 -1.65 -3.40
N ASN A 92 -13.97 -2.20 -3.39
CA ASN A 92 -14.43 -3.09 -4.47
C ASN A 92 -14.60 -2.30 -5.77
N LYS A 93 -15.04 -1.04 -5.67
CA LYS A 93 -15.15 -0.16 -6.82
C LYS A 93 -13.79 0.03 -7.49
N LEU A 94 -12.73 0.32 -6.73
CA LEU A 94 -11.39 0.53 -7.28
C LEU A 94 -10.84 -0.73 -7.96
N SER A 95 -10.94 -1.90 -7.30
CA SER A 95 -10.53 -3.17 -7.89
C SER A 95 -11.35 -3.53 -9.13
N TRP A 96 -12.66 -3.32 -9.08
CA TRP A 96 -13.55 -3.53 -10.21
C TRP A 96 -13.28 -2.57 -11.37
N GLN A 97 -13.05 -1.28 -11.09
CA GLN A 97 -12.68 -0.28 -12.09
C GLN A 97 -11.36 -0.64 -12.77
N ALA A 98 -10.34 -1.04 -12.00
CA ALA A 98 -9.07 -1.50 -12.54
C ALA A 98 -9.25 -2.75 -13.42
N LYS A 99 -10.08 -3.72 -12.99
CA LYS A 99 -10.40 -4.91 -13.76
C LYS A 99 -11.07 -4.59 -15.08
N ASN A 100 -12.04 -3.67 -15.07
CA ASN A 100 -12.70 -3.24 -16.29
C ASN A 100 -11.77 -2.47 -17.22
N TYR A 101 -10.92 -1.63 -16.66
CA TYR A 101 -9.93 -0.87 -17.42
C TYR A 101 -8.97 -1.80 -18.18
N PHE A 102 -8.50 -2.85 -17.52
CA PHE A 102 -7.59 -3.85 -18.10
C PHE A 102 -8.32 -5.08 -18.66
N LYS A 103 -9.59 -4.95 -19.02
CA LYS A 103 -10.37 -6.05 -19.58
C LYS A 103 -9.63 -6.66 -20.79
N GLY A 104 -9.50 -7.98 -20.80
CA GLY A 104 -8.82 -8.73 -21.85
C GLY A 104 -7.30 -8.89 -21.64
N ILE A 105 -6.66 -8.13 -20.77
CA ILE A 105 -5.20 -8.28 -20.56
C ILE A 105 -4.82 -9.64 -19.98
N LEU A 106 -5.68 -10.24 -19.15
CA LEU A 106 -5.43 -11.56 -18.60
C LEU A 106 -5.52 -12.67 -19.65
N ASP A 107 -6.22 -12.44 -20.76
CA ASP A 107 -6.41 -13.44 -21.82
C ASP A 107 -5.10 -13.65 -22.63
N VAL A 108 -4.20 -12.66 -22.57
CA VAL A 108 -2.90 -12.72 -23.27
C VAL A 108 -1.72 -13.03 -22.33
N ILE A 109 -1.98 -13.27 -21.05
CA ILE A 109 -0.98 -13.69 -20.07
C ILE A 109 -1.17 -15.20 -19.81
N PRO A 110 -0.14 -16.05 -19.99
CA PRO A 110 -0.24 -17.48 -19.77
C PRO A 110 -0.69 -17.84 -18.35
N THR A 111 -1.44 -18.93 -18.24
CA THR A 111 -1.80 -19.56 -16.95
C THR A 111 -0.67 -20.45 -16.44
N ASP A 112 -0.70 -20.85 -15.17
CA ASP A 112 0.36 -21.62 -14.51
C ASP A 112 0.53 -23.05 -15.07
N ASP A 113 -0.45 -23.59 -15.78
CA ASP A 113 -0.40 -24.86 -16.48
C ASP A 113 0.41 -24.79 -17.79
N ILE A 114 0.50 -23.61 -18.41
CA ILE A 114 1.24 -23.35 -19.65
C ILE A 114 2.60 -22.71 -19.36
N GLU A 115 2.64 -21.81 -18.37
CA GLU A 115 3.84 -21.03 -18.05
C GLU A 115 4.88 -21.89 -17.32
N GLU A 116 6.12 -21.84 -17.76
CA GLU A 116 7.24 -22.48 -17.07
C GLU A 116 7.49 -21.83 -15.70
N ASP A 117 7.73 -22.65 -14.67
CA ASP A 117 8.12 -22.12 -13.36
C ASP A 117 9.53 -21.51 -13.44
N THR A 118 9.68 -20.36 -12.82
CA THR A 118 10.92 -19.58 -12.81
C THR A 118 11.23 -19.22 -11.38
N GLU A 119 12.48 -19.38 -10.98
CA GLU A 119 12.95 -18.90 -9.70
C GLU A 119 12.83 -17.37 -9.62
N LEU A 120 12.35 -16.89 -8.49
CA LEU A 120 12.21 -15.46 -8.26
C LEU A 120 13.59 -14.85 -8.03
N PHE A 121 13.99 -13.91 -8.88
CA PHE A 121 15.22 -13.14 -8.67
C PHE A 121 15.01 -12.17 -7.50
N THR A 122 15.77 -12.35 -6.43
CA THR A 122 15.70 -11.54 -5.20
C THR A 122 17.02 -10.82 -4.95
N CYS A 123 17.01 -9.90 -4.00
CA CYS A 123 18.24 -9.29 -3.48
C CYS A 123 18.96 -10.29 -2.58
N GLU A 124 20.26 -10.48 -2.77
CA GLU A 124 21.06 -11.43 -1.97
C GLU A 124 21.05 -11.07 -0.48
N GLU A 125 21.08 -9.78 -0.16
CA GLU A 125 21.04 -9.29 1.21
C GLU A 125 19.64 -9.38 1.84
N ASN A 126 18.59 -9.62 1.02
CA ASN A 126 17.22 -9.77 1.50
C ASN A 126 16.45 -10.84 0.70
N PRO A 127 16.87 -12.12 0.75
CA PRO A 127 16.32 -13.19 -0.07
C PRO A 127 14.86 -13.54 0.25
N ASN A 128 14.37 -13.17 1.43
CA ASN A 128 12.99 -13.44 1.84
C ASN A 128 11.99 -12.42 1.28
N SER A 129 12.44 -11.35 0.64
CA SER A 129 11.58 -10.37 0.00
C SER A 129 11.39 -10.69 -1.47
N ALA A 130 10.15 -10.82 -1.93
CA ALA A 130 9.84 -10.97 -3.36
C ALA A 130 10.27 -9.74 -4.18
N TYR A 131 10.38 -8.58 -3.54
CA TYR A 131 10.76 -7.33 -4.18
C TYR A 131 12.21 -6.99 -3.87
N TYR A 132 12.92 -6.37 -4.82
CA TYR A 132 14.30 -5.98 -4.65
C TYR A 132 14.40 -4.81 -3.65
N ASN A 133 14.80 -5.13 -2.43
CA ASN A 133 14.98 -4.16 -1.35
C ASN A 133 16.37 -4.33 -0.76
N TYR A 134 17.09 -3.23 -0.64
CA TYR A 134 18.46 -3.18 -0.12
C TYR A 134 18.62 -1.96 0.77
N VAL A 135 19.43 -2.06 1.80
CA VAL A 135 19.93 -0.95 2.60
C VAL A 135 21.41 -1.14 2.89
N ASN A 136 22.19 -0.10 2.71
CA ASN A 136 23.59 -0.10 3.09
C ASN A 136 23.69 0.25 4.57
N GLU A 137 23.87 -0.76 5.41
CA GLU A 137 23.90 -0.63 6.87
C GLU A 137 24.97 0.37 7.37
N ARG A 138 26.05 0.54 6.62
CA ARG A 138 27.11 1.50 6.97
C ARG A 138 26.61 2.94 7.04
N TYR A 139 25.53 3.26 6.34
CA TYR A 139 24.94 4.61 6.25
C TYR A 139 23.61 4.73 6.98
N THR A 140 23.19 3.72 7.71
CA THR A 140 22.00 3.80 8.57
C THR A 140 22.25 4.77 9.72
N ASP A 141 21.19 5.46 10.12
CA ASP A 141 21.18 6.48 11.19
C ASP A 141 22.11 7.66 10.95
N MET A 142 22.46 7.92 9.70
CA MET A 142 23.31 9.02 9.28
C MET A 142 22.61 9.96 8.32
N VAL A 143 22.92 11.26 8.41
CA VAL A 143 22.61 12.23 7.36
C VAL A 143 23.74 12.22 6.33
N VAL A 144 23.40 11.93 5.10
CA VAL A 144 24.32 11.87 3.96
C VAL A 144 24.03 13.02 3.01
N ASN A 145 25.07 13.65 2.49
CA ASN A 145 24.97 14.75 1.51
C ASN A 145 25.15 14.21 0.09
N THR A 146 24.81 15.04 -0.90
CA THR A 146 25.05 14.77 -2.32
C THR A 146 24.41 13.45 -2.76
N CYS A 147 23.16 13.25 -2.33
CA CYS A 147 22.38 12.07 -2.64
C CYS A 147 21.48 12.30 -3.86
N TYR A 148 21.27 11.24 -4.61
CA TYR A 148 20.44 11.19 -5.83
C TYR A 148 19.43 10.06 -5.70
N SER A 149 18.27 10.22 -6.34
CA SER A 149 17.25 9.17 -6.46
C SER A 149 16.85 8.97 -7.91
N LEU A 150 16.97 7.75 -8.38
CA LEU A 150 16.41 7.30 -9.66
C LEU A 150 15.22 6.38 -9.39
N ASP A 151 14.10 6.64 -10.06
CA ASP A 151 12.85 5.88 -9.97
C ASP A 151 12.46 5.34 -11.34
N ARG A 152 12.08 4.07 -11.44
CA ARG A 152 11.67 3.44 -12.68
C ARG A 152 10.20 3.72 -12.98
N ASN A 153 9.93 4.35 -14.10
CA ASN A 153 8.57 4.72 -14.51
C ASN A 153 7.66 3.50 -14.68
N ASN A 154 6.65 3.36 -13.81
CA ASN A 154 5.68 2.26 -13.86
C ASN A 154 6.34 0.87 -13.90
N SER A 155 7.27 0.60 -13.00
CA SER A 155 8.17 -0.56 -13.04
C SER A 155 7.49 -1.90 -13.33
N PHE A 156 6.47 -2.31 -12.58
CA PHE A 156 5.79 -3.59 -12.79
C PHE A 156 4.96 -3.66 -14.09
N PRO A 157 4.15 -2.66 -14.44
CA PRO A 157 3.51 -2.64 -15.76
C PRO A 157 4.51 -2.65 -16.90
N ALA A 158 5.62 -1.92 -16.80
CA ALA A 158 6.69 -1.94 -17.81
C ALA A 158 7.29 -3.35 -17.95
N SER A 159 7.64 -3.97 -16.83
CA SER A 159 8.16 -5.35 -16.81
C SER A 159 7.15 -6.36 -17.36
N MET A 160 5.86 -6.14 -17.14
CA MET A 160 4.81 -6.95 -17.77
C MET A 160 4.85 -6.83 -19.30
N ALA A 161 4.96 -5.61 -19.83
CA ALA A 161 5.04 -5.39 -21.28
C ALA A 161 6.35 -5.90 -21.91
N GLU A 162 7.43 -5.98 -21.13
CA GLU A 162 8.70 -6.56 -21.54
C GLU A 162 8.66 -8.08 -21.60
N VAL A 163 8.09 -8.73 -20.58
CA VAL A 163 7.99 -10.19 -20.47
C VAL A 163 6.88 -10.74 -21.37
N TYR A 164 5.75 -10.06 -21.45
CA TYR A 164 4.58 -10.43 -22.24
C TYR A 164 4.23 -9.29 -23.22
N PRO A 165 4.90 -9.21 -24.38
CA PRO A 165 4.73 -8.11 -25.34
C PRO A 165 3.28 -7.88 -25.79
N ALA A 166 2.46 -8.94 -25.81
CA ALA A 166 1.04 -8.83 -26.13
C ALA A 166 0.26 -7.93 -25.16
N THR A 167 0.76 -7.69 -23.93
CA THR A 167 0.13 -6.78 -22.96
C THR A 167 0.44 -5.30 -23.21
N ARG A 168 1.43 -5.01 -24.05
CA ARG A 168 1.96 -3.67 -24.29
C ARG A 168 0.88 -2.62 -24.62
N PRO A 169 -0.13 -2.87 -25.46
CA PRO A 169 -1.14 -1.87 -25.79
C PRO A 169 -1.91 -1.36 -24.55
N TRP A 170 -2.26 -2.25 -23.62
CA TRP A 170 -2.94 -1.86 -22.36
C TRP A 170 -2.02 -1.07 -21.44
N VAL A 171 -0.77 -1.50 -21.32
CA VAL A 171 0.22 -0.88 -20.43
C VAL A 171 0.59 0.51 -20.91
N GLU A 172 0.85 0.70 -22.20
CA GLU A 172 1.17 1.99 -22.80
C GLU A 172 0.00 2.98 -22.71
N LYS A 173 -1.22 2.52 -23.01
CA LYS A 173 -2.43 3.32 -22.82
C LYS A 173 -2.57 3.78 -21.37
N TYR A 174 -2.44 2.87 -20.41
CA TYR A 174 -2.50 3.17 -18.99
C TYR A 174 -1.44 4.21 -18.60
N TYR A 175 -0.21 4.04 -19.09
CA TYR A 175 0.88 4.96 -18.78
C TYR A 175 0.61 6.36 -19.32
N GLN A 176 0.17 6.50 -20.57
CA GLN A 176 -0.19 7.77 -21.18
C GLN A 176 -1.32 8.47 -20.43
N GLU A 177 -2.39 7.77 -20.13
CA GLU A 177 -3.52 8.31 -19.36
C GLU A 177 -3.10 8.72 -17.94
N ARG A 178 -2.21 7.94 -17.29
CA ARG A 178 -1.66 8.30 -15.98
C ARG A 178 -0.83 9.59 -16.04
N GLN A 179 -0.03 9.80 -17.08
CA GLN A 179 0.72 11.04 -17.25
C GLN A 179 -0.23 12.24 -17.46
N GLU A 180 -1.27 12.05 -18.26
CA GLU A 180 -2.29 13.09 -18.46
C GLU A 180 -3.07 13.38 -17.16
N MET A 181 -3.48 12.38 -16.42
CA MET A 181 -4.11 12.54 -15.11
C MET A 181 -3.21 13.30 -14.12
N LYS A 182 -1.90 13.01 -14.15
CA LYS A 182 -0.92 13.74 -13.33
C LYS A 182 -0.83 15.21 -13.73
N ARG A 183 -0.83 15.49 -15.05
CA ARG A 183 -0.84 16.87 -15.58
C ARG A 183 -2.11 17.61 -15.16
N LEU A 184 -3.28 17.00 -15.33
CA LEU A 184 -4.57 17.56 -14.95
C LEU A 184 -4.67 17.81 -13.45
N ASN A 185 -4.13 16.91 -12.62
CA ASN A 185 -4.08 17.08 -11.17
C ASN A 185 -3.23 18.30 -10.77
N LYS A 186 -2.06 18.48 -11.40
CA LYS A 186 -1.23 19.67 -11.17
C LYS A 186 -1.91 20.98 -11.56
N LEU A 187 -2.82 20.94 -12.52
CA LEU A 187 -3.63 22.08 -12.95
C LEU A 187 -4.91 22.26 -12.10
N GLY A 188 -5.16 21.40 -11.10
CA GLY A 188 -6.38 21.44 -10.30
C GLY A 188 -7.66 20.97 -11.01
N LEU A 189 -7.53 20.43 -12.24
CA LEU A 189 -8.66 19.95 -13.04
C LEU A 189 -9.13 18.55 -12.66
N VAL A 190 -8.30 17.79 -11.94
CA VAL A 190 -8.60 16.48 -11.38
C VAL A 190 -8.16 16.47 -9.92
N THR A 191 -9.00 15.92 -9.05
CA THR A 191 -8.67 15.82 -7.61
C THR A 191 -7.50 14.88 -7.36
N ASN A 192 -6.72 15.17 -6.31
CA ASN A 192 -5.60 14.30 -5.92
C ASN A 192 -6.07 12.87 -5.60
N THR A 193 -7.23 12.71 -4.98
CA THR A 193 -7.84 11.41 -4.68
C THR A 193 -8.02 10.59 -5.96
N ARG A 194 -8.64 11.18 -6.99
CA ARG A 194 -8.87 10.49 -8.27
C ARG A 194 -7.58 10.12 -8.98
N TYR A 195 -6.57 10.99 -8.95
CA TYR A 195 -5.25 10.67 -9.49
C TYR A 195 -4.58 9.50 -8.75
N GLU A 196 -4.59 9.54 -7.41
CA GLU A 196 -3.98 8.48 -6.60
C GLU A 196 -4.73 7.14 -6.73
N GLU A 197 -6.04 7.16 -6.93
CA GLU A 197 -6.84 5.96 -7.23
C GLU A 197 -6.45 5.37 -8.59
N PHE A 198 -6.39 6.18 -9.64
CA PHE A 198 -6.01 5.72 -10.97
C PHE A 198 -4.57 5.17 -11.00
N LYS A 199 -3.65 5.82 -10.29
CA LYS A 199 -2.26 5.36 -10.13
C LYS A 199 -2.16 3.95 -9.55
N LYS A 200 -3.09 3.54 -8.70
CA LYS A 200 -3.13 2.20 -8.10
C LYS A 200 -3.53 1.09 -9.07
N TYR A 201 -4.13 1.41 -10.21
CA TYR A 201 -4.60 0.39 -11.17
C TYR A 201 -3.48 -0.55 -11.61
N GLY A 202 -2.29 -0.03 -11.88
CA GLY A 202 -1.13 -0.86 -12.24
C GLY A 202 -0.70 -1.83 -11.14
N SER A 203 -0.72 -1.40 -9.88
CA SER A 203 -0.40 -2.26 -8.73
C SER A 203 -1.50 -3.31 -8.49
N ILE A 204 -2.76 -2.94 -8.69
CA ILE A 204 -3.90 -3.86 -8.60
C ILE A 204 -3.79 -4.93 -9.68
N LEU A 205 -3.46 -4.55 -10.92
CA LEU A 205 -3.26 -5.49 -12.02
C LEU A 205 -2.22 -6.55 -11.68
N VAL A 206 -1.04 -6.13 -11.21
CA VAL A 206 0.03 -7.06 -10.84
C VAL A 206 -0.36 -7.92 -9.63
N GLY A 207 -1.07 -7.33 -8.66
CA GLY A 207 -1.62 -8.07 -7.52
C GLY A 207 -2.61 -9.18 -7.91
N TRP A 208 -3.36 -9.02 -9.00
CA TRP A 208 -4.24 -10.09 -9.50
C TRP A 208 -3.46 -11.30 -9.96
N LEU A 209 -2.32 -11.13 -10.61
CA LEU A 209 -1.51 -12.25 -11.08
C LEU A 209 -1.01 -13.11 -9.92
N ASN A 210 -0.78 -12.49 -8.74
CA ASN A 210 -0.39 -13.20 -7.53
C ASN A 210 -1.60 -13.86 -6.80
N ASN A 211 -2.83 -13.61 -7.24
CA ASN A 211 -4.00 -14.21 -6.63
C ASN A 211 -4.14 -15.67 -7.13
N PRO A 212 -4.20 -16.68 -6.22
CA PRO A 212 -4.33 -18.08 -6.62
C PRO A 212 -5.51 -18.37 -7.56
N LYS A 213 -6.60 -17.60 -7.45
CA LYS A 213 -7.80 -17.75 -8.30
C LYS A 213 -7.57 -17.39 -9.75
N THR A 214 -6.49 -16.70 -10.09
CA THR A 214 -6.18 -16.35 -11.47
C THR A 214 -5.29 -17.40 -12.17
N HIS A 215 -4.69 -18.31 -11.40
CA HIS A 215 -3.76 -19.33 -11.92
C HIS A 215 -2.66 -18.71 -12.79
N ARG A 216 -2.04 -17.58 -12.34
CA ARG A 216 -0.98 -16.84 -13.04
C ARG A 216 0.17 -16.44 -12.12
N HIS A 217 0.37 -17.21 -11.06
CA HIS A 217 1.44 -16.93 -10.09
C HIS A 217 2.84 -17.04 -10.74
N ARG A 218 3.04 -17.96 -11.69
CA ARG A 218 4.30 -18.08 -12.44
C ARG A 218 4.56 -16.83 -13.29
N ALA A 219 3.54 -16.32 -13.97
CA ALA A 219 3.64 -15.06 -14.69
C ALA A 219 3.97 -13.88 -13.78
N TRP A 220 3.35 -13.82 -12.59
CA TRP A 220 3.69 -12.83 -11.57
C TRP A 220 5.17 -12.92 -11.17
N LYS A 221 5.70 -14.13 -10.91
CA LYS A 221 7.12 -14.33 -10.59
C LYS A 221 8.02 -13.80 -11.71
N LYS A 222 7.73 -14.08 -12.97
CA LYS A 222 8.52 -13.59 -14.10
C LYS A 222 8.53 -12.07 -14.21
N ILE A 223 7.38 -11.42 -14.04
CA ILE A 223 7.26 -9.97 -14.08
C ILE A 223 8.05 -9.33 -12.93
N VAL A 224 7.91 -9.83 -11.72
CA VAL A 224 8.63 -9.32 -10.55
C VAL A 224 10.13 -9.56 -10.69
N SER A 225 10.55 -10.74 -11.11
CA SER A 225 11.97 -11.06 -11.39
C SER A 225 12.56 -10.13 -12.45
N ASN A 226 11.83 -9.84 -13.51
CA ASN A 226 12.29 -8.88 -14.53
C ASN A 226 12.47 -7.48 -13.95
N SER A 227 11.49 -7.00 -13.18
CA SER A 227 11.60 -5.71 -12.50
C SER A 227 12.82 -5.65 -11.58
N ASN A 228 13.02 -6.70 -10.76
CA ASN A 228 14.15 -6.80 -9.84
C ASN A 228 15.50 -6.80 -10.57
N LYS A 229 15.62 -7.57 -11.66
CA LYS A 229 16.84 -7.63 -12.50
C LYS A 229 17.18 -6.28 -13.13
N VAL A 230 16.18 -5.52 -13.58
CA VAL A 230 16.40 -4.18 -14.17
C VAL A 230 16.95 -3.22 -13.11
N VAL A 231 16.39 -3.25 -11.91
CA VAL A 231 16.87 -2.43 -10.79
C VAL A 231 18.27 -2.86 -10.32
N HIS A 232 18.52 -4.17 -10.26
CA HIS A 232 19.84 -4.71 -9.93
C HIS A 232 20.92 -4.26 -10.92
N LYS A 233 20.65 -4.34 -12.22
CA LYS A 233 21.59 -3.85 -13.25
C LYS A 233 21.90 -2.35 -13.10
N LEU A 234 20.91 -1.54 -12.70
CA LEU A 234 21.17 -0.13 -12.42
C LEU A 234 22.04 0.04 -11.19
N ARG A 235 21.83 -0.77 -10.13
CA ARG A 235 22.70 -0.79 -8.95
C ARG A 235 24.15 -1.10 -9.34
N GLU A 236 24.38 -2.18 -10.08
CA GLU A 236 25.72 -2.57 -10.56
C GLU A 236 26.36 -1.45 -11.40
N TYR A 237 25.57 -0.79 -12.27
CA TYR A 237 26.07 0.33 -13.06
C TYR A 237 26.52 1.51 -12.16
N ILE A 238 25.73 1.88 -11.16
CA ILE A 238 26.04 2.95 -10.22
C ILE A 238 27.34 2.62 -9.45
N GLU A 239 27.44 1.41 -8.90
CA GLU A 239 28.58 0.93 -8.13
C GLU A 239 29.85 0.80 -8.99
N SER A 240 29.73 0.36 -10.25
CA SER A 240 30.87 0.30 -11.18
C SER A 240 31.46 1.67 -11.55
N ARG A 241 30.69 2.75 -11.31
CA ARG A 241 31.15 4.14 -11.48
C ARG A 241 31.80 4.72 -10.22
N GLY A 242 32.04 3.88 -9.20
CA GLY A 242 32.62 4.31 -7.93
C GLY A 242 31.64 5.04 -7.00
N ASN A 243 30.35 5.02 -7.31
CA ASN A 243 29.32 5.61 -6.46
C ASN A 243 28.80 4.59 -5.44
N THR A 244 28.24 5.07 -4.34
CA THR A 244 27.76 4.21 -3.26
C THR A 244 26.24 4.17 -3.25
N VAL A 245 25.66 2.98 -3.43
CA VAL A 245 24.21 2.79 -3.25
C VAL A 245 23.89 2.76 -1.76
N LEU A 246 22.93 3.57 -1.34
CA LEU A 246 22.46 3.71 0.04
C LEU A 246 21.25 2.83 0.29
N LEU A 247 20.30 2.85 -0.66
CA LEU A 247 19.01 2.23 -0.49
C LEU A 247 18.41 1.85 -1.84
N VAL A 248 17.86 0.65 -1.93
CA VAL A 248 16.96 0.25 -3.00
C VAL A 248 15.59 -0.04 -2.40
N ASN A 249 14.57 0.56 -2.97
CA ASN A 249 13.19 0.36 -2.54
C ASN A 249 12.34 -0.03 -3.74
N THR A 250 12.30 -1.32 -4.04
CA THR A 250 11.53 -1.97 -5.12
C THR A 250 11.92 -1.50 -6.53
N ASP A 251 11.64 -0.26 -6.89
CA ASP A 251 11.79 0.34 -8.22
C ASP A 251 12.60 1.65 -8.22
N ALA A 252 13.09 2.03 -7.05
CA ALA A 252 13.85 3.26 -6.88
C ALA A 252 15.18 3.02 -6.17
N ILE A 253 16.25 3.65 -6.66
CA ILE A 253 17.61 3.57 -6.10
C ILE A 253 18.03 4.93 -5.57
N LYS A 254 18.58 4.96 -4.35
CA LYS A 254 19.17 6.13 -3.71
C LYS A 254 20.66 5.89 -3.54
N PHE A 255 21.47 6.85 -3.95
CA PHE A 255 22.93 6.70 -3.97
C PHE A 255 23.66 8.04 -3.75
N ILE A 256 24.93 7.95 -3.37
CA ILE A 256 25.84 9.09 -3.22
C ILE A 256 26.64 9.22 -4.50
N GLY A 257 26.85 10.47 -4.93
CA GLY A 257 27.66 10.82 -6.07
C GLY A 257 26.88 10.89 -7.36
N TYR A 258 27.45 11.55 -8.33
CA TYR A 258 26.84 11.82 -9.65
C TYR A 258 27.14 10.69 -10.63
N ILE A 259 26.14 10.34 -11.44
CA ILE A 259 26.32 9.53 -12.64
C ILE A 259 25.82 10.30 -13.87
N PRO A 260 26.47 10.15 -15.03
CA PRO A 260 26.03 10.80 -16.27
C PRO A 260 24.85 10.06 -16.89
N TYR A 261 23.75 9.96 -16.13
CA TYR A 261 22.52 9.31 -16.57
C TYR A 261 21.49 10.35 -17.00
N LYS A 262 21.03 10.24 -18.24
CA LYS A 262 19.94 11.11 -18.72
C LYS A 262 18.61 10.45 -18.38
N GLY A 263 17.93 10.97 -17.38
CA GLY A 263 16.58 10.53 -17.02
C GLY A 263 15.58 10.68 -18.16
N SER A 264 14.57 9.86 -18.16
CA SER A 264 13.50 9.84 -19.17
C SER A 264 12.14 9.62 -18.54
N ASP A 265 11.12 10.23 -19.10
CA ASP A 265 9.73 10.00 -18.71
C ASP A 265 9.06 8.86 -19.50
N LYS A 266 9.80 8.07 -20.28
CA LYS A 266 9.24 6.92 -20.99
C LYS A 266 8.92 5.77 -20.03
N LEU A 267 7.94 4.96 -20.42
CA LEU A 267 7.56 3.75 -19.70
C LEU A 267 8.77 2.82 -19.47
N GLY A 268 9.01 2.42 -18.24
CA GLY A 268 10.08 1.49 -17.86
C GLY A 268 11.48 2.08 -17.79
N GLU A 269 11.68 3.31 -18.23
CA GLU A 269 12.95 4.01 -18.07
C GLU A 269 13.05 4.67 -16.70
N PHE A 270 14.28 4.90 -16.25
CA PHE A 270 14.52 5.59 -14.97
C PHE A 270 14.53 7.09 -15.17
N LYS A 271 14.08 7.81 -14.15
CA LYS A 271 14.17 9.26 -14.04
C LYS A 271 14.64 9.66 -12.66
N TYR A 272 15.26 10.84 -12.58
CA TYR A 272 15.54 11.43 -11.29
C TYR A 272 14.23 11.86 -10.60
N GLU A 273 14.04 11.38 -9.36
CA GLU A 273 13.02 11.90 -8.44
C GLU A 273 13.50 13.20 -7.78
N TRP A 274 14.76 13.19 -7.40
CA TRP A 274 15.49 14.32 -6.85
C TRP A 274 16.99 14.11 -7.02
N GLU A 275 17.73 15.22 -7.00
CA GLU A 275 19.16 15.28 -7.26
C GLU A 275 19.85 16.15 -6.22
N ASP A 276 21.11 15.85 -5.93
CA ASP A 276 22.02 16.59 -5.06
C ASP A 276 21.37 17.11 -3.76
N THR A 277 20.81 16.20 -2.99
CA THR A 277 20.13 16.55 -1.75
C THR A 277 20.72 15.82 -0.53
N LYS A 278 20.26 16.20 0.66
CA LYS A 278 20.56 15.50 1.90
C LYS A 278 19.54 14.38 2.12
N MET A 279 20.04 13.25 2.57
CA MET A 279 19.21 12.10 2.90
C MET A 279 19.60 11.54 4.27
N TYR A 280 18.61 11.10 5.04
CA TYR A 280 18.78 10.29 6.23
C TYR A 280 18.19 8.90 5.98
N VAL A 281 18.99 7.87 6.16
CA VAL A 281 18.58 6.47 5.98
C VAL A 281 18.31 5.87 7.35
N LYS A 282 17.11 5.37 7.57
CA LYS A 282 16.73 4.69 8.82
C LYS A 282 16.70 3.17 8.65
N GLY A 283 16.39 2.69 7.46
CA GLY A 283 16.30 1.27 7.15
C GLY A 283 15.57 1.03 5.84
N VAL A 284 15.31 -0.23 5.52
CA VAL A 284 14.57 -0.63 4.33
C VAL A 284 13.20 0.07 4.31
N LYS A 285 12.90 0.79 3.21
CA LYS A 285 11.66 1.57 3.03
C LYS A 285 11.43 2.69 4.04
N SER A 286 12.45 3.03 4.84
CA SER A 286 12.36 4.08 5.86
C SER A 286 13.52 5.05 5.70
N TYR A 287 13.25 6.25 5.19
CA TYR A 287 14.24 7.29 4.94
C TYR A 287 13.59 8.68 4.90
N ALA A 288 14.42 9.70 5.07
CA ALA A 288 14.03 11.09 4.85
C ALA A 288 14.96 11.75 3.85
N TYR A 289 14.47 12.73 3.11
CA TYR A 289 15.27 13.54 2.21
C TYR A 289 14.85 15.01 2.28
N LEU A 290 15.79 15.91 1.98
CA LEU A 290 15.55 17.35 2.03
C LEU A 290 15.02 17.82 0.67
N ASP A 291 13.80 18.36 0.65
CA ASP A 291 13.16 18.91 -0.53
C ASP A 291 12.77 20.38 -0.28
N ASN A 292 13.36 21.29 -1.05
CA ASN A 292 13.13 22.74 -0.90
C ASN A 292 13.25 23.23 0.56
N GLY A 293 14.29 22.78 1.26
CA GLY A 293 14.56 23.17 2.65
C GLY A 293 13.67 22.50 3.70
N LYS A 294 12.79 21.57 3.29
CA LYS A 294 11.91 20.80 4.20
C LYS A 294 12.21 19.31 4.11
N TRP A 295 12.26 18.65 5.25
CA TRP A 295 12.37 17.19 5.29
C TRP A 295 11.08 16.54 4.81
N LYS A 296 11.21 15.57 3.90
CA LYS A 296 10.16 14.67 3.45
C LYS A 296 10.43 13.27 3.97
N PHE A 297 9.43 12.65 4.56
CA PHE A 297 9.57 11.37 5.25
C PHE A 297 8.89 10.25 4.48
N LYS A 298 9.63 9.17 4.27
CA LYS A 298 9.13 7.89 3.78
C LYS A 298 9.31 6.88 4.90
N GLN A 299 8.22 6.31 5.36
CA GLN A 299 8.22 5.36 6.48
C GLN A 299 7.39 4.14 6.10
N ALA A 300 7.99 2.96 6.22
CA ALA A 300 7.26 1.71 6.09
C ALA A 300 6.30 1.55 7.28
N GLY A 301 5.04 1.24 6.99
CA GLY A 301 4.01 1.08 8.02
C GLY A 301 3.58 2.40 8.68
N LYS A 302 2.80 2.26 9.73
CA LYS A 302 2.38 3.37 10.61
C LYS A 302 3.16 3.30 11.91
N THR A 303 3.49 4.45 12.47
CA THR A 303 4.12 4.59 13.77
C THR A 303 3.14 5.17 14.78
N LYS A 304 3.47 5.10 16.08
CA LYS A 304 2.69 5.80 17.13
C LYS A 304 2.60 7.31 16.86
N LEU A 305 3.67 7.86 16.26
CA LEU A 305 3.71 9.28 15.94
C LEU A 305 2.72 9.69 14.85
N ASP A 306 2.42 8.81 13.88
CA ASP A 306 1.39 9.06 12.85
C ASP A 306 -0.02 9.30 13.42
N ARG A 307 -0.24 8.99 14.70
CA ARG A 307 -1.51 9.26 15.41
C ARG A 307 -1.51 10.60 16.09
N LEU A 308 -0.34 11.08 16.47
CA LEU A 308 -0.17 12.32 17.22
C LEU A 308 -0.09 13.54 16.31
N LYS A 309 0.56 13.37 15.14
CA LYS A 309 0.68 14.43 14.14
C LYS A 309 0.88 13.89 12.72
N PRO A 310 0.40 14.63 11.71
CA PRO A 310 0.61 14.28 10.30
C PRO A 310 2.11 14.30 9.95
N ARG A 311 2.51 13.47 8.98
CA ARG A 311 3.94 13.35 8.59
C ARG A 311 4.52 14.63 8.00
N GLU A 312 3.71 15.49 7.42
CA GLU A 312 4.11 16.81 6.92
C GLU A 312 4.61 17.75 8.01
N ASP A 313 4.23 17.49 9.28
CA ASP A 313 4.62 18.26 10.45
C ASP A 313 5.78 17.63 11.23
N TRP A 314 6.28 16.48 10.78
CA TRP A 314 7.39 15.82 11.45
C TRP A 314 8.69 16.61 11.28
N THR A 315 9.51 16.62 12.32
CA THR A 315 10.92 17.00 12.27
C THR A 315 11.79 15.77 11.95
N LEU A 316 13.05 16.00 11.61
CA LEU A 316 13.99 14.90 11.44
C LEU A 316 14.16 14.09 12.73
N ASP A 317 14.14 14.76 13.90
CA ASP A 317 14.26 14.07 15.17
C ASP A 317 13.01 13.26 15.52
N ASP A 318 11.84 13.73 15.15
CA ASP A 318 10.62 12.92 15.22
C ASP A 318 10.75 11.63 14.42
N PHE A 319 11.27 11.74 13.20
CA PHE A 319 11.45 10.58 12.33
C PHE A 319 12.50 9.61 12.86
N LYS A 320 13.63 10.12 13.39
CA LYS A 320 14.66 9.29 14.02
C LYS A 320 14.12 8.48 15.19
N ASN A 321 13.30 9.11 16.01
CA ASN A 321 12.74 8.55 17.24
C ASN A 321 11.41 7.82 17.03
N ALA A 322 10.80 7.93 15.85
CA ALA A 322 9.59 7.19 15.56
C ALA A 322 9.88 5.69 15.55
N ASP A 323 9.19 4.94 16.42
CA ASP A 323 9.32 3.48 16.48
C ASP A 323 9.01 2.87 15.12
N THR A 324 10.00 2.18 14.54
CA THR A 324 10.02 1.82 13.13
C THR A 324 9.11 0.67 12.78
N PHE A 325 8.65 -0.10 13.69
CA PHE A 325 7.92 -1.33 13.39
C PHE A 325 6.98 -1.71 14.50
N GLU A 326 5.78 -1.28 14.35
CA GLU A 326 4.74 -2.08 14.93
C GLU A 326 3.61 -2.15 13.93
N ILE A 327 3.53 -3.30 13.24
CA ILE A 327 2.27 -3.70 12.66
C ILE A 327 1.33 -3.81 13.85
N SER A 328 0.54 -2.77 14.09
CA SER A 328 -0.46 -2.85 15.13
C SER A 328 -1.48 -3.90 14.70
N HIS A 329 -1.56 -4.95 15.49
CA HIS A 329 -2.69 -5.87 15.41
C HIS A 329 -3.73 -5.40 16.41
N ILE A 330 -4.96 -5.30 15.98
CA ILE A 330 -6.05 -5.19 16.91
C ILE A 330 -6.43 -6.62 17.31
N ILE A 331 -6.21 -6.92 18.56
CA ILE A 331 -6.71 -8.15 19.17
C ILE A 331 -7.89 -7.81 20.09
N ILE A 332 -8.63 -8.85 20.43
CA ILE A 332 -9.70 -8.75 21.40
C ILE A 332 -9.22 -9.39 22.69
N LYS A 333 -9.17 -8.60 23.74
CA LYS A 333 -8.83 -9.04 25.07
C LYS A 333 -9.94 -8.58 26.03
N ASP A 334 -10.49 -9.50 26.79
CA ASP A 334 -11.54 -9.24 27.78
C ASP A 334 -12.76 -8.48 27.21
N GLY A 335 -13.14 -8.83 25.96
CA GLY A 335 -14.26 -8.21 25.27
C GLY A 335 -13.99 -6.80 24.71
N LYS A 336 -12.76 -6.30 24.81
CA LYS A 336 -12.35 -4.97 24.30
C LYS A 336 -11.35 -5.10 23.16
N LEU A 337 -11.38 -4.12 22.25
CA LEU A 337 -10.34 -3.97 21.25
C LEU A 337 -9.08 -3.43 21.92
N VAL A 338 -7.98 -4.16 21.79
CA VAL A 338 -6.66 -3.76 22.26
C VAL A 338 -5.72 -3.76 21.08
N GLU A 339 -5.02 -2.65 20.88
CA GLU A 339 -3.97 -2.56 19.89
C GLU A 339 -2.70 -3.17 20.47
N VAL A 340 -2.20 -4.21 19.81
CA VAL A 340 -0.94 -4.87 20.16
C VAL A 340 0.07 -4.53 19.09
N PHE A 341 1.18 -4.00 19.52
CA PHE A 341 2.33 -3.67 18.69
C PHE A 341 3.31 -4.86 18.70
N ARG A 342 3.87 -5.20 17.56
CA ARG A 342 4.96 -6.18 17.42
C ARG A 342 6.18 -5.50 16.83
#